data_05b4109b3b2ddf4f766a1a0a1c573b77
#
_entry.id   05b4109b3b2ddf4f766a1a0a1c573b77
#
_cell.length_a   1.000
_cell.length_b   1.000
_cell.length_c   1.000
_cell.angle_alpha   90.00
_cell.angle_beta   90.00
_cell.angle_gamma   90.00
#
_symmetry.space_group_name_H-M   'P 1'
#
loop_
_entity.id
_entity.type
_entity.pdbx_description
1 polymer ?
#
loop_
_entity_poly.entity_id
_entity_poly.type
_entity_poly.pdbx_seq_one_letter_code
_entity_poly.pdbx_strand_id
1 'polypeptide(L)'
;MGKTVRETFRVPADLDLAAIDPRGRPVGPRDKSAATEQMVDLADRLDHLQEALYAEATGGGRRAVLLVLQGMDTSGKSGVIRHVGGLVDPQGLQIATFTNPTEEELAHHFLWRVRCQLPVPGRIGIFDRSHYEDVLVARVDELVPEDVWRHRYTEITEFEAELAAQGVTIVKCMLHISAKEQAERLVARLDDPAKRWKYNTGDLSLIHI
;
A
#
# COMPACT_ATOMS: atom_id res chain seq x y z
N MET A 1 -6.55 5.57 -29.41
CA MET A 1 -5.61 5.79 -28.29
C MET A 1 -5.82 4.68 -27.26
N GLY A 2 -4.76 3.96 -26.87
CA GLY A 2 -4.90 2.95 -25.80
C GLY A 2 -5.14 3.62 -24.45
N LYS A 3 -5.80 2.89 -23.53
CA LYS A 3 -5.97 3.36 -22.16
C LYS A 3 -4.62 3.55 -21.47
N THR A 4 -4.49 4.59 -20.67
CA THR A 4 -3.31 4.81 -19.82
C THR A 4 -3.27 3.77 -18.68
N VAL A 5 -2.11 3.60 -18.03
CA VAL A 5 -1.95 2.75 -16.84
C VAL A 5 -2.97 3.16 -15.76
N ARG A 6 -3.11 4.45 -15.51
CA ARG A 6 -4.07 4.97 -14.53
C ARG A 6 -5.51 4.62 -14.86
N GLU A 7 -5.92 4.78 -16.11
CA GLU A 7 -7.30 4.44 -16.55
C GLU A 7 -7.57 2.95 -16.51
N THR A 8 -6.55 2.13 -16.77
CA THR A 8 -6.67 0.67 -16.77
C THR A 8 -6.78 0.07 -15.38
N PHE A 9 -6.00 0.59 -14.41
CA PHE A 9 -5.97 0.07 -13.04
C PHE A 9 -6.81 0.88 -12.06
N ARG A 10 -7.51 1.93 -12.50
CA ARG A 10 -8.44 2.63 -11.64
C ARG A 10 -9.63 1.73 -11.32
N VAL A 11 -9.83 1.45 -10.03
CA VAL A 11 -10.90 0.58 -9.54
C VAL A 11 -12.25 1.26 -9.77
N PRO A 12 -13.21 0.62 -10.51
CA PRO A 12 -14.59 1.09 -10.60
C PRO A 12 -15.35 0.84 -9.28
N ALA A 13 -16.47 1.53 -9.11
CA ALA A 13 -17.26 1.43 -7.87
C ALA A 13 -17.92 0.05 -7.68
N ASP A 14 -18.17 -0.66 -8.78
CA ASP A 14 -18.84 -1.96 -8.87
C ASP A 14 -17.87 -3.10 -9.20
N LEU A 15 -16.60 -2.99 -8.77
CA LEU A 15 -15.58 -3.98 -9.05
C LEU A 15 -15.96 -5.35 -8.49
N ASP A 16 -15.99 -6.37 -9.35
CA ASP A 16 -15.94 -7.77 -8.95
C ASP A 16 -14.47 -8.25 -8.98
N LEU A 17 -13.85 -8.38 -7.81
CA LEU A 17 -12.47 -8.82 -7.68
C LEU A 17 -12.27 -10.25 -8.19
N ALA A 18 -13.29 -11.12 -8.07
CA ALA A 18 -13.23 -12.50 -8.54
C ALA A 18 -13.17 -12.62 -10.07
N ALA A 19 -13.67 -11.61 -10.77
CA ALA A 19 -13.63 -11.54 -12.23
C ALA A 19 -12.27 -11.05 -12.77
N ILE A 20 -11.38 -10.59 -11.92
CA ILE A 20 -10.05 -10.10 -12.34
C ILE A 20 -9.06 -11.26 -12.36
N ASP A 21 -8.46 -11.51 -13.53
CA ASP A 21 -7.30 -12.41 -13.60
C ASP A 21 -6.08 -11.76 -12.95
N PRO A 22 -5.59 -12.28 -11.80
CA PRO A 22 -4.43 -11.71 -11.11
C PRO A 22 -3.11 -11.88 -11.88
N ARG A 23 -3.08 -12.69 -12.94
CA ARG A 23 -1.95 -12.85 -13.88
C ARG A 23 -2.08 -11.96 -15.10
N GLY A 24 -3.21 -11.30 -15.27
CA GLY A 24 -3.50 -10.40 -16.39
C GLY A 24 -2.51 -9.24 -16.45
N ARG A 25 -2.07 -8.92 -17.66
CA ARG A 25 -1.18 -7.77 -17.93
C ARG A 25 -1.82 -6.86 -18.98
N PRO A 26 -2.88 -6.16 -18.63
CA PRO A 26 -3.63 -5.35 -19.60
C PRO A 26 -2.81 -4.19 -20.14
N VAL A 27 -1.84 -3.69 -19.38
CA VAL A 27 -0.88 -2.65 -19.79
C VAL A 27 0.44 -2.86 -19.04
N GLY A 28 1.52 -2.28 -19.57
CA GLY A 28 2.85 -2.31 -18.96
C GLY A 28 3.83 -3.22 -19.71
N PRO A 29 5.00 -3.46 -19.13
CA PRO A 29 6.07 -4.21 -19.76
C PRO A 29 5.69 -5.68 -19.97
N ARG A 30 6.17 -6.26 -21.07
CA ARG A 30 5.85 -7.66 -21.47
C ARG A 30 6.45 -8.69 -20.53
N ASP A 31 7.62 -8.41 -20.01
CA ASP A 31 8.40 -9.31 -19.17
C ASP A 31 9.26 -8.55 -18.16
N LYS A 32 10.00 -9.29 -17.34
CA LYS A 32 10.83 -8.72 -16.27
C LYS A 32 11.96 -7.84 -16.79
N SER A 33 12.56 -8.16 -17.94
CA SER A 33 13.64 -7.36 -18.53
C SER A 33 13.11 -6.00 -18.96
N ALA A 34 12.03 -6.00 -19.72
CA ALA A 34 11.36 -4.78 -20.16
C ALA A 34 10.86 -3.94 -18.96
N ALA A 35 10.43 -4.59 -17.86
CA ALA A 35 10.06 -3.89 -16.64
C ALA A 35 11.26 -3.20 -15.99
N THR A 36 12.42 -3.87 -15.96
CA THR A 36 13.65 -3.30 -15.40
C THR A 36 14.12 -2.09 -16.23
N GLU A 37 14.09 -2.19 -17.55
CA GLU A 37 14.44 -1.10 -18.46
C GLU A 37 13.52 0.12 -18.25
N GLN A 38 12.20 -0.10 -18.22
CA GLN A 38 11.25 0.99 -17.93
C GLN A 38 11.43 1.61 -16.54
N MET A 39 11.83 0.82 -15.54
CA MET A 39 12.10 1.37 -14.21
C MET A 39 13.32 2.29 -14.20
N VAL A 40 14.34 2.02 -15.01
CA VAL A 40 15.49 2.93 -15.17
C VAL A 40 15.03 4.26 -15.77
N ASP A 41 14.24 4.22 -16.84
CA ASP A 41 13.71 5.44 -17.48
C ASP A 41 12.80 6.27 -16.54
N LEU A 42 12.07 5.57 -15.65
CA LEU A 42 11.18 6.21 -14.68
C LEU A 42 11.93 6.74 -13.44
N ALA A 43 13.10 6.17 -13.11
CA ALA A 43 13.86 6.52 -11.91
C ALA A 43 14.25 8.01 -11.94
N ASP A 44 14.93 8.46 -12.98
CA ASP A 44 15.36 9.84 -13.12
C ASP A 44 14.19 10.82 -13.03
N ARG A 45 13.07 10.47 -13.67
CA ARG A 45 11.88 11.31 -13.64
C ARG A 45 11.24 11.36 -12.27
N LEU A 46 11.18 10.23 -11.56
CA LEU A 46 10.60 10.16 -10.23
C LEU A 46 11.46 10.91 -9.21
N ASP A 47 12.79 10.78 -9.32
CA ASP A 47 13.75 11.46 -8.49
C ASP A 47 13.63 12.99 -8.63
N HIS A 48 13.64 13.50 -9.85
CA HIS A 48 13.42 14.93 -10.12
C HIS A 48 12.08 15.45 -9.58
N LEU A 49 11.01 14.66 -9.68
CA LEU A 49 9.71 15.04 -9.14
C LEU A 49 9.70 15.07 -7.61
N GLN A 50 10.44 14.16 -6.98
CA GLN A 50 10.60 14.13 -5.53
C GLN A 50 11.42 15.33 -5.04
N GLU A 51 12.53 15.66 -5.71
CA GLU A 51 13.31 16.88 -5.43
C GLU A 51 12.45 18.14 -5.56
N ALA A 52 11.66 18.24 -6.62
CA ALA A 52 10.76 19.38 -6.82
C ALA A 52 9.69 19.48 -5.72
N LEU A 53 9.15 18.35 -5.27
CA LEU A 53 8.20 18.29 -4.16
C LEU A 53 8.85 18.75 -2.85
N TYR A 54 10.08 18.33 -2.59
CA TYR A 54 10.86 18.73 -1.43
C TYR A 54 11.18 20.24 -1.45
N ALA A 55 11.66 20.74 -2.60
CA ALA A 55 11.97 22.15 -2.79
C ALA A 55 10.74 23.06 -2.59
N GLU A 56 9.56 22.63 -3.08
CA GLU A 56 8.32 23.35 -2.85
C GLU A 56 8.00 23.47 -1.34
N ALA A 57 8.21 22.42 -0.58
CA ALA A 57 7.96 22.44 0.87
C ALA A 57 8.90 23.39 1.62
N THR A 58 10.15 23.53 1.19
CA THR A 58 11.08 24.54 1.76
C THR A 58 10.60 25.98 1.53
N GLY A 59 9.82 26.20 0.48
CA GLY A 59 9.14 27.46 0.19
C GLY A 59 7.78 27.63 0.89
N GLY A 60 7.41 26.73 1.79
CA GLY A 60 6.13 26.78 2.51
C GLY A 60 4.99 26.00 1.83
N GLY A 61 5.27 25.25 0.76
CA GLY A 61 4.31 24.35 0.14
C GLY A 61 3.87 23.22 1.09
N ARG A 62 2.62 22.77 0.92
CA ARG A 62 2.01 21.77 1.81
C ARG A 62 1.83 20.41 1.17
N ARG A 63 2.22 20.25 -0.09
CA ARG A 63 2.00 18.99 -0.80
C ARG A 63 2.86 17.86 -0.24
N ALA A 64 2.26 16.69 -0.15
CA ALA A 64 2.92 15.41 0.11
C ALA A 64 2.25 14.32 -0.73
N VAL A 65 2.92 13.20 -0.90
CA VAL A 65 2.34 12.02 -1.56
C VAL A 65 2.28 10.88 -0.53
N LEU A 66 1.17 10.16 -0.47
CA LEU A 66 1.01 8.97 0.35
C LEU A 66 0.66 7.78 -0.55
N LEU A 67 1.61 6.85 -0.69
CA LEU A 67 1.38 5.56 -1.33
C LEU A 67 0.92 4.54 -0.29
N VAL A 68 -0.30 4.07 -0.42
CA VAL A 68 -0.88 3.01 0.43
C VAL A 68 -0.82 1.69 -0.31
N LEU A 69 -0.10 0.72 0.25
CA LEU A 69 0.02 -0.62 -0.31
C LEU A 69 -0.78 -1.61 0.53
N GLN A 70 -1.81 -2.18 -0.07
CA GLN A 70 -2.63 -3.24 0.50
C GLN A 70 -2.54 -4.52 -0.33
N GLY A 71 -2.86 -5.63 0.26
CA GLY A 71 -2.88 -6.95 -0.37
C GLY A 71 -2.58 -8.06 0.61
N MET A 72 -2.94 -9.28 0.23
CA MET A 72 -2.73 -10.49 1.03
C MET A 72 -1.26 -10.66 1.40
N ASP A 73 -0.99 -11.48 2.40
CA ASP A 73 0.39 -11.85 2.68
C ASP A 73 1.01 -12.54 1.47
N THR A 74 2.31 -12.32 1.29
CA THR A 74 3.09 -12.70 0.10
C THR A 74 2.71 -12.00 -1.21
N SER A 75 1.76 -11.05 -1.23
CA SER A 75 1.36 -10.34 -2.45
C SER A 75 2.49 -9.52 -3.10
N GLY A 76 3.56 -9.21 -2.36
CA GLY A 76 4.73 -8.52 -2.91
C GLY A 76 4.89 -7.08 -2.43
N LYS A 77 4.16 -6.62 -1.40
CA LYS A 77 4.24 -5.26 -0.84
C LYS A 77 5.68 -4.81 -0.59
N SER A 78 6.46 -5.59 0.15
CA SER A 78 7.87 -5.26 0.44
C SER A 78 8.75 -5.21 -0.82
N GLY A 79 8.39 -5.95 -1.87
CA GLY A 79 9.05 -5.87 -3.17
C GLY A 79 8.78 -4.53 -3.85
N VAL A 80 7.53 -4.07 -3.84
CA VAL A 80 7.15 -2.76 -4.37
C VAL A 80 7.87 -1.64 -3.61
N ILE A 81 7.88 -1.68 -2.27
CA ILE A 81 8.57 -0.69 -1.44
C ILE A 81 10.06 -0.62 -1.82
N ARG A 82 10.72 -1.76 -1.94
CA ARG A 82 12.14 -1.82 -2.31
C ARG A 82 12.40 -1.25 -3.70
N HIS A 83 11.59 -1.64 -4.68
CA HIS A 83 11.84 -1.27 -6.08
C HIS A 83 11.36 0.14 -6.41
N VAL A 84 10.26 0.61 -5.83
CA VAL A 84 9.73 1.96 -6.07
C VAL A 84 10.39 2.97 -5.14
N GLY A 85 10.46 2.67 -3.83
CA GLY A 85 11.12 3.56 -2.87
C GLY A 85 12.62 3.68 -3.10
N GLY A 86 13.25 2.65 -3.66
CA GLY A 86 14.68 2.69 -4.03
C GLY A 86 15.01 3.53 -5.27
N LEU A 87 14.02 4.14 -5.93
CA LEU A 87 14.21 5.01 -7.09
C LEU A 87 14.35 6.51 -6.72
N VAL A 88 14.21 6.86 -5.47
CA VAL A 88 14.24 8.26 -4.99
C VAL A 88 15.17 8.40 -3.79
N ASP A 89 15.55 9.63 -3.48
CA ASP A 89 16.39 9.91 -2.30
C ASP A 89 15.69 9.42 -1.03
N PRO A 90 16.36 8.57 -0.21
CA PRO A 90 15.84 8.11 1.07
C PRO A 90 15.42 9.25 2.02
N GLN A 91 16.04 10.42 1.95
CA GLN A 91 15.66 11.58 2.76
C GLN A 91 14.27 12.12 2.40
N GLY A 92 13.83 11.88 1.17
CA GLY A 92 12.50 12.23 0.69
C GLY A 92 11.42 11.20 1.00
N LEU A 93 11.77 10.07 1.63
CA LEU A 93 10.84 9.00 1.96
C LEU A 93 10.49 8.97 3.46
N GLN A 94 9.27 8.54 3.72
CA GLN A 94 8.81 8.16 5.06
C GLN A 94 8.03 6.85 4.95
N ILE A 95 8.61 5.76 5.47
CA ILE A 95 8.01 4.42 5.36
C ILE A 95 7.45 4.02 6.72
N ALA A 96 6.19 3.62 6.74
CA ALA A 96 5.52 3.08 7.91
C ALA A 96 4.92 1.70 7.60
N THR A 97 5.05 0.78 8.56
CA THR A 97 4.47 -0.56 8.48
C THR A 97 3.46 -0.71 9.61
N PHE A 98 2.22 -1.05 9.25
CA PHE A 98 1.16 -1.25 10.23
C PHE A 98 1.05 -2.75 10.55
N THR A 99 1.40 -3.07 11.79
CA THR A 99 1.26 -4.39 12.41
C THR A 99 0.18 -4.33 13.49
N ASN A 100 0.11 -5.36 14.33
CA ASN A 100 -0.79 -5.35 15.50
C ASN A 100 -0.54 -4.09 16.32
N PRO A 101 -1.61 -3.38 16.72
CA PRO A 101 -1.47 -2.16 17.50
C PRO A 101 -0.84 -2.41 18.86
N THR A 102 -0.05 -1.46 19.34
CA THR A 102 0.51 -1.45 20.69
C THR A 102 -0.58 -1.09 21.72
N GLU A 103 -0.29 -1.27 23.02
CA GLU A 103 -1.22 -0.87 24.09
C GLU A 103 -1.53 0.63 24.04
N GLU A 104 -0.52 1.46 23.72
CA GLU A 104 -0.70 2.90 23.55
C GLU A 104 -1.63 3.21 22.36
N GLU A 105 -1.40 2.57 21.22
CA GLU A 105 -2.25 2.75 20.04
C GLU A 105 -3.70 2.32 20.28
N LEU A 106 -3.92 1.25 21.06
CA LEU A 106 -5.24 0.77 21.46
C LEU A 106 -5.95 1.71 22.42
N ALA A 107 -5.24 2.54 23.18
CA ALA A 107 -5.81 3.54 24.07
C ALA A 107 -6.35 4.77 23.31
N HIS A 108 -6.04 4.89 22.02
CA HIS A 108 -6.46 5.98 21.16
C HIS A 108 -7.46 5.52 20.10
N HIS A 109 -8.05 6.47 19.38
CA HIS A 109 -8.84 6.20 18.19
C HIS A 109 -7.98 5.48 17.13
N PHE A 110 -8.53 4.51 16.40
CA PHE A 110 -7.74 3.68 15.45
C PHE A 110 -6.96 4.47 14.40
N LEU A 111 -7.44 5.65 13.99
CA LEU A 111 -6.73 6.54 13.07
C LEU A 111 -5.58 7.32 13.73
N TRP A 112 -5.47 7.33 15.07
CA TRP A 112 -4.41 8.07 15.74
C TRP A 112 -3.02 7.62 15.32
N ARG A 113 -2.76 6.31 15.34
CA ARG A 113 -1.47 5.73 14.91
C ARG A 113 -1.15 6.02 13.45
N VAL A 114 -2.19 6.14 12.61
CA VAL A 114 -2.03 6.48 11.20
C VAL A 114 -1.64 7.94 11.04
N ARG A 115 -2.29 8.84 11.79
CA ARG A 115 -1.96 10.28 11.82
C ARG A 115 -0.51 10.53 12.24
N CYS A 116 0.01 9.76 13.19
CA CYS A 116 1.41 9.85 13.64
C CYS A 116 2.43 9.48 12.55
N GLN A 117 2.01 8.74 11.53
CA GLN A 117 2.88 8.24 10.45
C GLN A 117 2.67 8.96 9.11
N LEU A 118 1.83 9.99 9.07
CA LEU A 118 1.59 10.74 7.84
C LEU A 118 2.86 11.44 7.35
N PRO A 119 3.09 11.46 6.03
CA PRO A 119 4.23 12.16 5.48
C PRO A 119 4.12 13.66 5.75
N VAL A 120 5.23 14.24 6.18
CA VAL A 120 5.33 15.69 6.27
C VAL A 120 5.39 16.32 4.87
N PRO A 121 5.05 17.61 4.71
CA PRO A 121 5.17 18.30 3.42
C PRO A 121 6.54 18.08 2.76
N GLY A 122 6.52 17.87 1.46
CA GLY A 122 7.72 17.62 0.66
C GLY A 122 8.17 16.16 0.59
N ARG A 123 7.50 15.25 1.29
CA ARG A 123 7.89 13.84 1.32
C ARG A 123 6.90 12.92 0.63
N ILE A 124 7.40 11.75 0.25
CA ILE A 124 6.62 10.61 -0.19
C ILE A 124 6.50 9.63 0.99
N GLY A 125 5.30 9.49 1.53
CA GLY A 125 4.96 8.44 2.50
C GLY A 125 4.67 7.12 1.79
N ILE A 126 5.15 6.01 2.34
CA ILE A 126 4.78 4.67 1.86
C ILE A 126 4.27 3.88 3.07
N PHE A 127 3.02 3.46 3.00
CA PHE A 127 2.40 2.61 4.00
C PHE A 127 2.43 1.14 3.53
N ASP A 128 3.16 0.27 4.25
CA ASP A 128 3.06 -1.19 4.15
C ASP A 128 1.92 -1.65 5.04
N ARG A 129 0.78 -2.03 4.44
CA ARG A 129 -0.54 -2.05 5.07
C ARG A 129 -0.99 -0.63 5.46
N SER A 130 -2.10 -0.47 6.15
CA SER A 130 -2.59 0.87 6.48
C SER A 130 -3.73 0.83 7.50
N HIS A 131 -4.44 1.94 7.63
CA HIS A 131 -5.70 2.07 8.36
C HIS A 131 -6.81 1.11 7.88
N TYR A 132 -6.67 0.52 6.70
CA TYR A 132 -7.60 -0.51 6.23
C TYR A 132 -7.49 -1.83 6.99
N GLU A 133 -6.38 -2.11 7.69
CA GLU A 133 -6.26 -3.26 8.59
C GLU A 133 -7.31 -3.20 9.72
N ASP A 134 -7.63 -2.00 10.20
CA ASP A 134 -8.62 -1.78 11.24
C ASP A 134 -10.09 -2.04 10.81
N VAL A 135 -10.29 -2.31 9.51
CA VAL A 135 -11.54 -2.83 8.96
C VAL A 135 -11.37 -4.29 8.57
N LEU A 136 -10.32 -4.62 7.80
CA LEU A 136 -10.13 -5.95 7.23
C LEU A 136 -9.88 -6.99 8.32
N VAL A 137 -8.85 -6.79 9.14
CA VAL A 137 -8.49 -7.70 10.23
C VAL A 137 -9.54 -7.66 11.33
N ALA A 138 -10.03 -6.46 11.67
CA ALA A 138 -11.07 -6.31 12.67
C ALA A 138 -12.36 -7.09 12.37
N ARG A 139 -12.72 -7.19 11.07
CA ARG A 139 -13.85 -7.98 10.60
C ARG A 139 -13.56 -9.50 10.60
N VAL A 140 -12.39 -9.90 10.10
CA VAL A 140 -12.04 -11.32 9.91
C VAL A 140 -11.79 -12.00 11.24
N ASP A 141 -11.07 -11.34 12.14
CA ASP A 141 -10.74 -11.86 13.47
C ASP A 141 -11.80 -11.49 14.54
N GLU A 142 -12.94 -10.93 14.11
CA GLU A 142 -14.06 -10.55 14.97
C GLU A 142 -13.63 -9.69 16.19
N LEU A 143 -12.64 -8.79 15.97
CA LEU A 143 -12.04 -7.99 17.05
C LEU A 143 -12.98 -6.91 17.58
N VAL A 144 -13.96 -6.49 16.79
CA VAL A 144 -14.96 -5.50 17.14
C VAL A 144 -16.32 -5.88 16.54
N PRO A 145 -17.44 -5.39 17.13
CA PRO A 145 -18.79 -5.61 16.60
C PRO A 145 -18.94 -5.11 15.15
N GLU A 146 -19.91 -5.67 14.43
CA GLU A 146 -20.15 -5.38 13.01
C GLU A 146 -20.46 -3.91 12.75
N ASP A 147 -21.27 -3.28 13.58
CA ASP A 147 -21.61 -1.88 13.49
C ASP A 147 -20.38 -0.97 13.63
N VAL A 148 -19.41 -1.36 14.46
CA VAL A 148 -18.17 -0.63 14.67
C VAL A 148 -17.29 -0.68 13.42
N TRP A 149 -16.95 -1.88 12.89
CA TRP A 149 -16.08 -1.94 11.72
C TRP A 149 -16.76 -1.38 10.46
N ARG A 150 -18.11 -1.47 10.35
CA ARG A 150 -18.84 -0.83 9.26
C ARG A 150 -18.75 0.68 9.32
N HIS A 151 -18.84 1.27 10.52
CA HIS A 151 -18.72 2.71 10.70
C HIS A 151 -17.33 3.22 10.31
N ARG A 152 -16.28 2.44 10.56
CA ARG A 152 -14.90 2.79 10.20
C ARG A 152 -14.70 3.07 8.71
N TYR A 153 -15.51 2.51 7.81
CA TYR A 153 -15.45 2.86 6.39
C TYR A 153 -15.76 4.35 6.14
N THR A 154 -16.75 4.87 6.83
CA THR A 154 -17.10 6.30 6.75
C THR A 154 -15.97 7.15 7.32
N GLU A 155 -15.49 6.80 8.51
CA GLU A 155 -14.39 7.52 9.17
C GLU A 155 -13.11 7.53 8.33
N ILE A 156 -12.78 6.42 7.66
CA ILE A 156 -11.63 6.34 6.73
C ILE A 156 -11.85 7.26 5.53
N THR A 157 -13.05 7.27 4.96
CA THR A 157 -13.37 8.11 3.81
C THR A 157 -13.27 9.60 4.16
N GLU A 158 -13.77 10.00 5.31
CA GLU A 158 -13.67 11.35 5.84
C GLU A 158 -12.23 11.74 6.13
N PHE A 159 -11.46 10.85 6.74
CA PHE A 159 -10.04 11.04 7.01
C PHE A 159 -9.23 11.24 5.72
N GLU A 160 -9.45 10.40 4.70
CA GLU A 160 -8.78 10.55 3.40
C GLU A 160 -9.16 11.87 2.70
N ALA A 161 -10.42 12.29 2.80
CA ALA A 161 -10.87 13.58 2.28
C ALA A 161 -10.20 14.76 3.01
N GLU A 162 -10.06 14.67 4.34
CA GLU A 162 -9.32 15.64 5.15
C GLU A 162 -7.87 15.75 4.69
N LEU A 163 -7.17 14.63 4.50
CA LEU A 163 -5.78 14.62 4.02
C LEU A 163 -5.65 15.24 2.62
N ALA A 164 -6.56 14.91 1.72
CA ALA A 164 -6.57 15.49 0.39
C ALA A 164 -6.77 17.02 0.42
N ALA A 165 -7.64 17.52 1.29
CA ALA A 165 -7.85 18.94 1.50
C ALA A 165 -6.62 19.66 2.10
N GLN A 166 -5.78 18.91 2.84
CA GLN A 166 -4.52 19.41 3.40
C GLN A 166 -3.35 19.39 2.41
N GLY A 167 -3.55 18.87 1.20
CA GLY A 167 -2.53 18.81 0.15
C GLY A 167 -1.83 17.46 0.01
N VAL A 168 -2.30 16.42 0.69
CA VAL A 168 -1.77 15.05 0.53
C VAL A 168 -2.41 14.37 -0.67
N THR A 169 -1.61 13.99 -1.65
CA THR A 169 -2.07 13.14 -2.76
C THR A 169 -1.99 11.68 -2.35
N ILE A 170 -3.13 11.01 -2.21
CA ILE A 170 -3.20 9.60 -1.82
C ILE A 170 -3.27 8.72 -3.06
N VAL A 171 -2.35 7.77 -3.17
CA VAL A 171 -2.32 6.72 -4.20
C VAL A 171 -2.52 5.38 -3.50
N LYS A 172 -3.64 4.72 -3.74
CA LYS A 172 -3.96 3.41 -3.14
C LYS A 172 -3.73 2.30 -4.16
N CYS A 173 -2.92 1.31 -3.79
CA CYS A 173 -2.63 0.14 -4.61
C CYS A 173 -2.97 -1.14 -3.87
N MET A 174 -3.92 -1.91 -4.41
CA MET A 174 -4.21 -3.27 -3.97
C MET A 174 -3.40 -4.26 -4.82
N LEU A 175 -2.52 -5.02 -4.17
CA LEU A 175 -1.74 -6.07 -4.82
C LEU A 175 -2.54 -7.37 -4.80
N HIS A 176 -3.17 -7.67 -5.94
CA HIS A 176 -4.03 -8.83 -6.09
C HIS A 176 -3.23 -10.04 -6.60
N ILE A 177 -3.28 -11.14 -5.86
CA ILE A 177 -2.77 -12.46 -6.24
C ILE A 177 -3.84 -13.52 -5.99
N SER A 178 -3.79 -14.65 -6.68
CA SER A 178 -4.70 -15.76 -6.41
C SER A 178 -4.35 -16.46 -5.09
N ALA A 179 -5.34 -17.11 -4.47
CA ALA A 179 -5.11 -17.96 -3.29
C ALA A 179 -4.07 -19.07 -3.56
N LYS A 180 -4.08 -19.64 -4.78
CA LYS A 180 -3.07 -20.61 -5.20
C LYS A 180 -1.66 -20.02 -5.21
N GLU A 181 -1.47 -18.85 -5.81
CA GLU A 181 -0.19 -18.15 -5.83
C GLU A 181 0.28 -17.78 -4.41
N GLN A 182 -0.65 -17.36 -3.55
CA GLN A 182 -0.35 -17.09 -2.15
C GLN A 182 0.17 -18.34 -1.44
N ALA A 183 -0.52 -19.47 -1.57
CA ALA A 183 -0.11 -20.74 -0.97
C ALA A 183 1.28 -21.19 -1.45
N GLU A 184 1.53 -21.12 -2.76
CA GLU A 184 2.83 -21.45 -3.35
C GLU A 184 3.96 -20.57 -2.78
N ARG A 185 3.72 -19.27 -2.61
CA ARG A 185 4.69 -18.33 -2.04
C ARG A 185 4.90 -18.55 -0.54
N LEU A 186 3.87 -18.95 0.21
CA LEU A 186 4.00 -19.31 1.63
C LEU A 186 4.87 -20.58 1.79
N VAL A 187 4.65 -21.61 0.97
CA VAL A 187 5.51 -22.79 0.95
C VAL A 187 6.94 -22.43 0.62
N ALA A 188 7.17 -21.67 -0.45
CA ALA A 188 8.52 -21.22 -0.83
C ALA A 188 9.21 -20.40 0.29
N ARG A 189 8.44 -19.68 1.12
CA ARG A 189 8.97 -18.97 2.29
C ARG A 189 9.43 -19.92 3.38
N LEU A 190 8.73 -21.05 3.59
CA LEU A 190 9.13 -22.10 4.55
C LEU A 190 10.37 -22.84 4.09
N ASP A 191 10.52 -23.08 2.79
CA ASP A 191 11.66 -23.78 2.20
C ASP A 191 12.94 -22.94 2.22
N ASP A 192 12.84 -21.61 2.23
CA ASP A 192 13.97 -20.69 2.28
C ASP A 192 14.36 -20.39 3.75
N PRO A 193 15.50 -20.93 4.25
CA PRO A 193 15.96 -20.67 5.63
C PRO A 193 16.09 -19.19 5.98
N ALA A 194 16.44 -18.34 5.00
CA ALA A 194 16.58 -16.90 5.20
C ALA A 194 15.24 -16.16 5.33
N LYS A 195 14.14 -16.81 4.96
CA LYS A 195 12.79 -16.22 4.99
C LYS A 195 11.83 -16.93 5.96
N ARG A 196 12.20 -18.08 6.48
CA ARG A 196 11.37 -18.92 7.37
C ARG A 196 10.86 -18.14 8.60
N TRP A 197 11.65 -17.23 9.12
CA TRP A 197 11.26 -16.36 10.25
C TRP A 197 10.07 -15.44 9.98
N LYS A 198 9.74 -15.23 8.72
CA LYS A 198 8.57 -14.41 8.30
C LYS A 198 7.26 -15.19 8.31
N TYR A 199 7.32 -16.51 8.50
CA TYR A 199 6.12 -17.34 8.50
C TYR A 199 5.39 -17.22 9.82
N ASN A 200 4.09 -16.94 9.74
CA ASN A 200 3.17 -16.96 10.86
C ASN A 200 2.02 -17.94 10.53
N THR A 201 1.60 -18.76 11.47
CA THR A 201 0.45 -19.68 11.29
C THR A 201 -0.85 -18.93 11.00
N GLY A 202 -1.00 -17.69 11.49
CA GLY A 202 -2.10 -16.79 11.17
C GLY A 202 -2.16 -16.37 9.69
N ASP A 203 -1.04 -16.45 8.94
CA ASP A 203 -1.01 -16.12 7.52
C ASP A 203 -1.93 -17.06 6.69
N LEU A 204 -2.20 -18.25 7.17
CA LEU A 204 -3.11 -19.21 6.54
C LEU A 204 -4.59 -18.86 6.74
N SER A 205 -4.95 -18.21 7.83
CA SER A 205 -6.33 -17.79 8.10
C SER A 205 -6.79 -16.65 7.21
N LEU A 206 -5.85 -15.85 6.71
CA LEU A 206 -6.09 -14.71 5.82
C LEU A 206 -6.17 -15.07 4.32
N ILE A 207 -6.09 -16.38 3.98
CA ILE A 207 -6.26 -16.85 2.58
C ILE A 207 -7.71 -16.66 2.08
N HIS A 208 -8.65 -16.45 2.98
CA HIS A 208 -10.09 -16.42 2.68
C HIS A 208 -10.72 -15.01 2.69
N ILE A 209 -9.92 -13.95 2.69
CA ILE A 209 -10.43 -12.58 2.64
C ILE A 209 -10.67 -12.12 1.21
#